data_64354a91fcadf12067ac3d939f4e64aa
#
_entry.id   64354a91fcadf12067ac3d939f4e64aa
#
_cell.length_a   1.000
_cell.length_b   1.000
_cell.length_c   1.000
_cell.angle_alpha   90.00
_cell.angle_beta   90.00
_cell.angle_gamma   90.00
#
_symmetry.space_group_name_H-M   'P 1'
#
loop_
_entity.id
_entity.type
_entity.pdbx_description
1 polymer ?
#
loop_
_entity_poly.entity_id
_entity_poly.type
_entity_poly.pdbx_seq_one_letter_code
_entity_poly.pdbx_strand_id
1 'polypeptide(L)'
;MPAYNAIINALELNPSIIADLAEEFPTDRRRVHLVPGKWSALEHIAHLARVGLAMNARLRQMIEQPDKPVVPYDLQQDSPHLLQDADWDESLSKYQWERAALVGVLREMNMQIWEREVKHPEYRVYSIRIMARHIALHDLTHGSRIEELLLAATRP
;
A
#
# COMPACT_ATOMS: atom_id res chain seq x y z
N MET A 1 13.89 8.56 18.10
CA MET A 1 12.89 9.19 17.21
C MET A 1 11.60 8.39 17.19
N PRO A 2 10.73 8.55 18.20
CA PRO A 2 9.60 7.63 18.38
C PRO A 2 8.59 7.61 17.24
N ALA A 3 8.29 8.78 16.64
CA ALA A 3 7.24 8.89 15.61
C ALA A 3 7.58 8.18 14.31
N TYR A 4 8.85 8.21 13.88
CA TYR A 4 9.29 7.54 12.65
C TYR A 4 9.36 6.03 12.84
N ASN A 5 9.82 5.58 14.00
CA ASN A 5 9.88 4.16 14.32
C ASN A 5 8.50 3.50 14.24
N ALA A 6 7.46 4.14 14.75
CA ALA A 6 6.09 3.62 14.65
C ALA A 6 5.62 3.45 13.20
N ILE A 7 5.93 4.42 12.34
CA ILE A 7 5.59 4.35 10.91
C ILE A 7 6.39 3.22 10.22
N ILE A 8 7.69 3.15 10.46
CA ILE A 8 8.57 2.11 9.90
C ILE A 8 8.12 0.72 10.36
N ASN A 9 7.87 0.55 11.66
CA ASN A 9 7.41 -0.74 12.20
C ASN A 9 6.07 -1.17 11.60
N ALA A 10 5.13 -0.25 11.41
CA ALA A 10 3.86 -0.56 10.75
C ALA A 10 4.08 -1.02 9.30
N LEU A 11 4.91 -0.31 8.53
CA LEU A 11 5.24 -0.68 7.15
C LEU A 11 5.97 -2.02 7.03
N GLU A 12 6.70 -2.45 8.06
CA GLU A 12 7.35 -3.76 8.11
C GLU A 12 6.40 -4.89 8.50
N LEU A 13 5.47 -4.61 9.42
CA LEU A 13 4.59 -5.63 9.96
C LEU A 13 3.35 -5.86 9.09
N ASN A 14 2.81 -4.81 8.47
CA ASN A 14 1.60 -4.91 7.64
C ASN A 14 1.69 -5.97 6.53
N PRO A 15 2.82 -6.10 5.78
CA PRO A 15 2.95 -7.15 4.77
C PRO A 15 2.85 -8.57 5.31
N SER A 16 3.34 -8.82 6.52
CA SER A 16 3.22 -10.14 7.15
C SER A 16 1.76 -10.45 7.53
N ILE A 17 1.06 -9.48 8.12
CA ILE A 17 -0.37 -9.64 8.45
C ILE A 17 -1.20 -9.92 7.20
N ILE A 18 -0.95 -9.18 6.11
CA ILE A 18 -1.67 -9.38 4.85
C ILE A 18 -1.30 -10.71 4.20
N ALA A 19 -0.05 -11.17 4.34
CA ALA A 19 0.36 -12.49 3.85
C ALA A 19 -0.34 -13.62 4.61
N ASP A 20 -0.45 -13.52 5.92
CA ASP A 20 -1.16 -14.50 6.75
C ASP A 20 -2.64 -14.59 6.33
N LEU A 21 -3.31 -13.44 6.17
CA LEU A 21 -4.68 -13.39 5.65
C LEU A 21 -4.82 -14.01 4.24
N ALA A 22 -3.83 -13.76 3.38
CA ALA A 22 -3.80 -14.28 2.03
C ALA A 22 -3.60 -15.81 1.99
N GLU A 23 -2.81 -16.37 2.90
CA GLU A 23 -2.61 -17.80 3.05
C GLU A 23 -3.89 -18.52 3.52
N GLU A 24 -4.62 -17.92 4.47
CA GLU A 24 -5.90 -18.44 4.95
C GLU A 24 -7.03 -18.34 3.92
N PHE A 25 -6.89 -17.48 2.90
CA PHE A 25 -8.00 -17.17 1.99
C PHE A 25 -8.28 -18.31 1.02
N PRO A 26 -9.53 -18.85 0.97
CA PRO A 26 -9.90 -19.97 0.09
C PRO A 26 -9.65 -19.63 -1.38
N THR A 27 -8.94 -20.50 -2.09
CA THR A 27 -8.47 -20.25 -3.46
C THR A 27 -9.62 -19.96 -4.43
N ASP A 28 -10.74 -20.66 -4.31
CA ASP A 28 -11.94 -20.50 -5.13
C ASP A 28 -12.73 -19.21 -4.82
N ARG A 29 -12.39 -18.50 -3.73
CA ARG A 29 -13.03 -17.26 -3.29
C ARG A 29 -12.22 -16.01 -3.55
N ARG A 30 -10.95 -16.14 -3.90
CA ARG A 30 -10.01 -15.00 -4.07
C ARG A 30 -10.48 -13.94 -5.06
N ARG A 31 -11.19 -14.35 -6.12
CA ARG A 31 -11.70 -13.48 -7.20
C ARG A 31 -13.19 -13.14 -7.06
N VAL A 32 -13.85 -13.68 -6.05
CA VAL A 32 -15.30 -13.50 -5.88
C VAL A 32 -15.61 -12.18 -5.20
N HIS A 33 -16.53 -11.41 -5.77
CA HIS A 33 -17.09 -10.23 -5.12
C HIS A 33 -18.13 -10.66 -4.08
N LEU A 34 -17.64 -11.00 -2.89
CA LEU A 34 -18.47 -11.50 -1.77
C LEU A 34 -19.47 -10.46 -1.25
N VAL A 35 -19.18 -9.19 -1.47
CA VAL A 35 -20.08 -8.07 -1.15
C VAL A 35 -20.36 -7.31 -2.45
N PRO A 36 -21.63 -7.15 -2.85
CA PRO A 36 -21.99 -6.44 -4.07
C PRO A 36 -21.39 -5.02 -4.13
N GLY A 37 -20.75 -4.68 -5.25
CA GLY A 37 -20.13 -3.38 -5.48
C GLY A 37 -18.84 -3.12 -4.70
N LYS A 38 -18.28 -4.13 -4.04
CA LYS A 38 -16.98 -4.07 -3.36
C LYS A 38 -15.96 -4.94 -4.07
N TRP A 39 -14.70 -4.60 -3.91
CA TRP A 39 -13.58 -5.37 -4.45
C TRP A 39 -13.51 -6.79 -3.87
N SER A 40 -13.00 -7.71 -4.66
CA SER A 40 -12.58 -9.03 -4.21
C SER A 40 -11.26 -8.95 -3.42
N ALA A 41 -10.88 -10.03 -2.75
CA ALA A 41 -9.61 -10.09 -2.04
C ALA A 41 -8.42 -9.91 -3.00
N LEU A 42 -8.48 -10.49 -4.20
CA LEU A 42 -7.45 -10.31 -5.23
C LEU A 42 -7.29 -8.84 -5.62
N GLU A 43 -8.40 -8.13 -5.85
CA GLU A 43 -8.33 -6.72 -6.24
C GLU A 43 -7.67 -5.86 -5.16
N HIS A 44 -7.92 -6.14 -3.88
CA HIS A 44 -7.23 -5.46 -2.77
C HIS A 44 -5.72 -5.72 -2.79
N ILE A 45 -5.27 -6.96 -2.96
CA ILE A 45 -3.84 -7.32 -2.99
C ILE A 45 -3.16 -6.73 -4.23
N ALA A 46 -3.79 -6.83 -5.40
CA ALA A 46 -3.27 -6.27 -6.64
C ALA A 46 -3.13 -4.73 -6.56
N HIS A 47 -4.11 -4.05 -5.95
CA HIS A 47 -4.04 -2.62 -5.69
C HIS A 47 -2.87 -2.25 -4.77
N LEU A 48 -2.68 -2.97 -3.67
CA LEU A 48 -1.54 -2.76 -2.76
C LEU A 48 -0.19 -2.87 -3.47
N ALA A 49 -0.03 -3.84 -4.38
CA ALA A 49 1.18 -4.00 -5.18
C ALA A 49 1.41 -2.81 -6.12
N ARG A 50 0.36 -2.34 -6.79
CA ARG A 50 0.42 -1.19 -7.72
C ARG A 50 0.72 0.12 -6.99
N VAL A 51 0.03 0.36 -5.88
CA VAL A 51 0.30 1.51 -5.01
C VAL A 51 1.73 1.47 -4.49
N GLY A 52 2.25 0.30 -4.13
CA GLY A 52 3.64 0.12 -3.71
C GLY A 52 4.63 0.66 -4.72
N LEU A 53 4.51 0.25 -5.96
CA LEU A 53 5.36 0.73 -7.06
C LEU A 53 5.27 2.26 -7.23
N ALA A 54 4.04 2.80 -7.24
CA ALA A 54 3.83 4.23 -7.40
C ALA A 54 4.40 5.05 -6.23
N MET A 55 4.30 4.54 -5.01
CA MET A 55 4.81 5.24 -3.82
C MET A 55 6.34 5.18 -3.72
N ASN A 56 6.99 4.12 -4.16
CA ASN A 56 8.44 4.06 -4.27
C ASN A 56 8.97 5.05 -5.33
N ALA A 57 8.29 5.16 -6.47
CA ALA A 57 8.63 6.17 -7.48
C ALA A 57 8.45 7.60 -6.95
N ARG A 58 7.36 7.85 -6.21
CA ARG A 58 7.10 9.15 -5.55
C ARG A 58 8.14 9.46 -4.50
N LEU A 59 8.52 8.50 -3.65
CA LEU A 59 9.56 8.70 -2.65
C LEU A 59 10.87 9.13 -3.30
N ARG A 60 11.28 8.45 -4.37
CA ARG A 60 12.48 8.80 -5.13
C ARG A 60 12.39 10.21 -5.70
N GLN A 61 11.25 10.58 -6.30
CA GLN A 61 11.05 11.94 -6.79
C GLN A 61 11.16 13.00 -5.68
N MET A 62 10.55 12.74 -4.50
CA MET A 62 10.59 13.68 -3.38
C MET A 62 12.01 13.87 -2.81
N ILE A 63 12.87 12.86 -2.93
CA ILE A 63 14.28 12.94 -2.52
C ILE A 63 15.12 13.69 -3.56
N GLU A 64 15.03 13.28 -4.81
CA GLU A 64 15.90 13.72 -5.90
C GLU A 64 15.46 15.05 -6.52
N GLN A 65 14.16 15.32 -6.52
CA GLN A 65 13.53 16.47 -7.17
C GLN A 65 12.53 17.17 -6.24
N PRO A 66 12.96 17.67 -5.07
CA PRO A 66 12.06 18.20 -4.04
C PRO A 66 11.22 19.40 -4.48
N ASP A 67 11.70 20.18 -5.44
CA ASP A 67 10.99 21.35 -5.97
C ASP A 67 9.88 20.98 -6.96
N LYS A 68 9.91 19.75 -7.49
CA LYS A 68 8.88 19.25 -8.40
C LYS A 68 7.62 18.88 -7.64
N PRO A 69 6.44 19.40 -8.02
CA PRO A 69 5.20 19.02 -7.39
C PRO A 69 4.93 17.50 -7.48
N VAL A 70 4.39 16.94 -6.41
CA VAL A 70 3.92 15.56 -6.41
C VAL A 70 2.73 15.42 -7.35
N VAL A 71 2.71 14.34 -8.11
CA VAL A 71 1.54 13.95 -8.92
C VAL A 71 0.65 13.03 -8.07
N PRO A 72 -0.64 13.34 -7.87
CA PRO A 72 -1.57 12.46 -7.17
C PRO A 72 -1.63 11.08 -7.81
N TYR A 73 -1.90 10.06 -7.00
CA TYR A 73 -2.16 8.74 -7.52
C TYR A 73 -3.52 8.75 -8.23
N ASP A 74 -3.53 8.35 -9.48
CA ASP A 74 -4.75 8.27 -10.28
C ASP A 74 -5.38 6.88 -10.12
N LEU A 75 -6.49 6.82 -9.38
CA LEU A 75 -7.26 5.59 -9.18
C LEU A 75 -7.83 5.02 -10.49
N GLN A 76 -7.97 5.83 -11.54
CA GLN A 76 -8.41 5.35 -12.85
C GLN A 76 -7.36 4.45 -13.51
N GLN A 77 -6.10 4.53 -13.09
CA GLN A 77 -5.05 3.58 -13.51
C GLN A 77 -5.28 2.17 -12.96
N ASP A 78 -6.07 2.03 -11.89
CA ASP A 78 -6.53 0.75 -11.36
C ASP A 78 -7.86 0.36 -11.99
N SER A 79 -7.88 0.28 -13.33
CA SER A 79 -9.10 -0.17 -14.01
C SER A 79 -9.52 -1.54 -13.46
N PRO A 80 -10.84 -1.81 -13.34
CA PRO A 80 -11.33 -3.09 -12.82
C PRO A 80 -10.68 -4.30 -13.46
N HIS A 81 -10.45 -4.26 -14.77
CA HIS A 81 -9.81 -5.34 -15.50
C HIS A 81 -8.37 -5.61 -15.06
N LEU A 82 -7.58 -4.58 -14.80
CA LEU A 82 -6.19 -4.74 -14.36
C LEU A 82 -6.08 -5.39 -12.97
N LEU A 83 -7.03 -5.12 -12.07
CA LEU A 83 -7.06 -5.72 -10.75
C LEU A 83 -7.64 -7.14 -10.80
N GLN A 84 -8.69 -7.36 -11.57
CA GLN A 84 -9.39 -8.65 -11.68
C GLN A 84 -8.56 -9.70 -12.43
N ASP A 85 -7.75 -9.29 -13.40
CA ASP A 85 -6.90 -10.16 -14.21
C ASP A 85 -5.52 -10.41 -13.57
N ALA A 86 -5.23 -9.78 -12.43
CA ALA A 86 -3.97 -9.93 -11.74
C ALA A 86 -3.74 -11.38 -11.25
N ASP A 87 -2.48 -11.77 -11.12
CA ASP A 87 -2.11 -13.00 -10.43
C ASP A 87 -2.00 -12.77 -8.92
N TRP A 88 -2.50 -13.72 -8.14
CA TRP A 88 -2.54 -13.63 -6.68
C TRP A 88 -1.16 -13.66 -6.05
N ASP A 89 -0.36 -14.66 -6.40
CA ASP A 89 0.94 -14.89 -5.78
C ASP A 89 1.97 -13.83 -6.24
N GLU A 90 1.91 -13.45 -7.51
CA GLU A 90 2.73 -12.38 -8.05
C GLU A 90 2.38 -11.04 -7.39
N SER A 91 1.10 -10.72 -7.22
CA SER A 91 0.65 -9.49 -6.59
C SER A 91 1.07 -9.42 -5.12
N LEU A 92 0.92 -10.51 -4.37
CA LEU A 92 1.34 -10.59 -2.97
C LEU A 92 2.86 -10.42 -2.84
N SER A 93 3.63 -11.16 -3.64
CA SER A 93 5.10 -11.07 -3.64
C SER A 93 5.58 -9.66 -4.00
N LYS A 94 4.96 -9.04 -4.99
CA LYS A 94 5.27 -7.67 -5.41
C LYS A 94 4.95 -6.65 -4.32
N TYR A 95 3.79 -6.77 -3.66
CA TYR A 95 3.43 -5.91 -2.54
C TYR A 95 4.48 -5.99 -1.41
N GLN A 96 4.86 -7.20 -1.00
CA GLN A 96 5.87 -7.41 0.03
C GLN A 96 7.23 -6.81 -0.37
N TRP A 97 7.65 -7.04 -1.61
CA TRP A 97 8.91 -6.50 -2.12
C TRP A 97 8.92 -4.96 -2.15
N GLU A 98 7.84 -4.35 -2.64
CA GLU A 98 7.72 -2.88 -2.69
C GLU A 98 7.73 -2.25 -1.28
N ARG A 99 7.16 -2.93 -0.27
CA ARG A 99 7.21 -2.45 1.11
C ARG A 99 8.60 -2.58 1.71
N ALA A 100 9.28 -3.70 1.48
CA ALA A 100 10.66 -3.87 1.93
C ALA A 100 11.60 -2.82 1.30
N ALA A 101 11.44 -2.55 0.01
CA ALA A 101 12.20 -1.51 -0.69
C ALA A 101 11.93 -0.11 -0.10
N LEU A 102 10.66 0.23 0.15
CA LEU A 102 10.27 1.50 0.78
C LEU A 102 10.92 1.65 2.16
N VAL A 103 10.79 0.64 3.01
CA VAL A 103 11.34 0.65 4.36
C VAL A 103 12.87 0.77 4.35
N GLY A 104 13.54 0.07 3.43
CA GLY A 104 14.99 0.17 3.26
C GLY A 104 15.44 1.60 3.03
N VAL A 105 14.77 2.32 2.13
CA VAL A 105 15.09 3.74 1.85
C VAL A 105 14.75 4.63 3.05
N LEU A 106 13.59 4.44 3.68
CA LEU A 106 13.15 5.24 4.82
C LEU A 106 14.08 5.14 6.04
N ARG A 107 14.68 3.97 6.28
CA ARG A 107 15.60 3.74 7.40
C ARG A 107 16.90 4.52 7.30
N GLU A 108 17.38 4.73 6.06
CA GLU A 108 18.63 5.45 5.80
C GLU A 108 18.48 6.98 5.83
N MET A 109 17.25 7.49 5.93
CA MET A 109 16.98 8.91 5.89
C MET A 109 17.23 9.61 7.22
N ASN A 110 17.85 10.81 7.14
CA ASN A 110 17.91 11.71 8.28
C ASN A 110 16.59 12.50 8.46
N MET A 111 16.45 13.13 9.62
CA MET A 111 15.24 13.90 9.99
C MET A 111 14.91 15.04 9.01
N GLN A 112 15.92 15.69 8.48
CA GLN A 112 15.70 16.83 7.58
C GLN A 112 15.01 16.37 6.29
N ILE A 113 15.37 15.19 5.78
CA ILE A 113 14.74 14.61 4.60
C ILE A 113 13.32 14.15 4.93
N TRP A 114 13.10 13.50 6.07
CA TRP A 114 11.77 13.06 6.52
C TRP A 114 10.76 14.20 6.61
N GLU A 115 11.16 15.35 7.14
CA GLU A 115 10.29 16.51 7.36
C GLU A 115 10.31 17.51 6.21
N ARG A 116 11.12 17.28 5.18
CA ARG A 116 11.18 18.18 4.02
C ARG A 116 9.79 18.28 3.38
N GLU A 117 9.28 19.49 3.33
CA GLU A 117 8.02 19.78 2.66
C GLU A 117 8.22 19.81 1.14
N VAL A 118 7.28 19.22 0.42
CA VAL A 118 7.19 19.24 -1.03
C VAL A 118 5.82 19.75 -1.47
N LYS A 119 5.75 20.31 -2.67
CA LYS A 119 4.48 20.81 -3.21
C LYS A 119 3.55 19.67 -3.55
N HIS A 120 2.30 19.74 -3.08
CA HIS A 120 1.22 18.82 -3.42
C HIS A 120 -0.01 19.62 -3.88
N PRO A 121 -0.69 19.20 -4.98
CA PRO A 121 -1.80 19.98 -5.51
C PRO A 121 -3.04 19.99 -4.60
N GLU A 122 -3.21 18.97 -3.76
CA GLU A 122 -4.41 18.79 -2.91
C GLU A 122 -4.15 19.10 -1.43
N TYR A 123 -2.89 19.07 -0.97
CA TYR A 123 -2.57 19.24 0.44
C TYR A 123 -1.66 20.45 0.66
N ARG A 124 -2.03 21.26 1.64
CA ARG A 124 -1.24 22.45 2.02
C ARG A 124 0.15 22.09 2.55
N VAL A 125 0.24 21.01 3.31
CA VAL A 125 1.49 20.49 3.87
C VAL A 125 1.63 19.03 3.46
N TYR A 126 2.73 18.70 2.82
CA TYR A 126 3.05 17.33 2.43
C TYR A 126 4.54 17.07 2.58
N SER A 127 4.90 15.92 3.16
CA SER A 127 6.28 15.51 3.38
C SER A 127 6.41 14.00 3.27
N ILE A 128 7.65 13.49 3.25
CA ILE A 128 7.89 12.04 3.26
C ILE A 128 7.25 11.38 4.50
N ARG A 129 7.30 12.03 5.65
CA ARG A 129 6.64 11.54 6.87
C ARG A 129 5.12 11.36 6.67
N ILE A 130 4.48 12.34 6.05
CA ILE A 130 3.03 12.28 5.79
C ILE A 130 2.73 11.15 4.80
N MET A 131 3.51 11.04 3.72
CA MET A 131 3.38 9.97 2.74
C MET A 131 3.54 8.59 3.37
N ALA A 132 4.60 8.36 4.12
CA ALA A 132 4.90 7.06 4.74
C ALA A 132 3.81 6.66 5.75
N ARG A 133 3.33 7.61 6.57
CA ARG A 133 2.21 7.37 7.50
C ARG A 133 0.92 7.02 6.74
N HIS A 134 0.64 7.73 5.65
CA HIS A 134 -0.53 7.46 4.82
C HIS A 134 -0.47 6.03 4.24
N ILE A 135 0.69 5.60 3.75
CA ILE A 135 0.88 4.25 3.21
C ILE A 135 0.67 3.19 4.31
N ALA A 136 1.21 3.40 5.51
CA ALA A 136 1.02 2.48 6.63
C ALA A 136 -0.46 2.30 7.00
N LEU A 137 -1.22 3.39 7.03
CA LEU A 137 -2.66 3.37 7.31
C LEU A 137 -3.47 2.79 6.13
N HIS A 138 -3.04 3.02 4.91
CA HIS A 138 -3.64 2.47 3.70
C HIS A 138 -3.53 0.94 3.67
N ASP A 139 -2.36 0.39 4.01
CA ASP A 139 -2.17 -1.07 4.11
C ASP A 139 -3.13 -1.67 5.15
N LEU A 140 -3.25 -1.07 6.33
CA LEU A 140 -4.18 -1.51 7.36
C LEU A 140 -5.65 -1.46 6.89
N THR A 141 -6.02 -0.43 6.15
CA THR A 141 -7.37 -0.31 5.58
C THR A 141 -7.68 -1.48 4.65
N HIS A 142 -6.76 -1.80 3.74
CA HIS A 142 -6.92 -2.93 2.83
C HIS A 142 -6.83 -4.27 3.55
N GLY A 143 -5.94 -4.43 4.54
CA GLY A 143 -5.86 -5.60 5.38
C GLY A 143 -7.18 -5.88 6.11
N SER A 144 -7.78 -4.85 6.71
CA SER A 144 -9.10 -4.97 7.37
C SER A 144 -10.20 -5.39 6.38
N ARG A 145 -10.17 -4.90 5.13
CA ARG A 145 -11.13 -5.33 4.11
C ARG A 145 -10.93 -6.77 3.67
N ILE A 146 -9.69 -7.21 3.55
CA ILE A 146 -9.37 -8.61 3.22
C ILE A 146 -9.85 -9.53 4.35
N GLU A 147 -9.64 -9.16 5.61
CA GLU A 147 -10.16 -9.92 6.76
C GLU A 147 -11.68 -10.01 6.76
N GLU A 148 -12.40 -8.90 6.54
CA GLU A 148 -13.86 -8.90 6.41
C GLU A 148 -14.34 -9.88 5.33
N LEU A 149 -13.65 -9.92 4.19
CA LEU A 149 -13.95 -10.83 3.09
C LEU A 149 -13.61 -12.30 3.45
N LEU A 150 -12.49 -12.55 4.15
CA LEU A 150 -12.11 -13.87 4.63
C LEU A 150 -13.18 -14.43 5.58
N LEU A 151 -13.60 -13.64 6.56
CA LEU A 151 -14.67 -14.01 7.48
C LEU A 151 -16.01 -14.27 6.75
N ALA A 152 -16.30 -13.53 5.69
CA ALA A 152 -17.49 -13.76 4.86
C ALA A 152 -17.35 -15.03 4.01
N ALA A 153 -16.16 -15.32 3.49
CA ALA A 153 -15.87 -16.49 2.66
C ALA A 153 -15.95 -17.81 3.43
N THR A 154 -15.69 -17.78 4.74
CA THR A 154 -15.61 -18.95 5.62
C THR A 154 -16.87 -19.15 6.47
N ARG A 155 -17.91 -18.34 6.28
CA ARG A 155 -19.21 -18.56 6.94
C ARG A 155 -19.85 -19.86 6.50
N PRO A 156 -20.47 -20.61 7.43
CA PRO A 156 -21.20 -21.84 7.11
C PRO A 156 -22.41 -21.59 6.21
#